data_c073158b3715d847aa05a7c40c216970
#
_entry.id   c073158b3715d847aa05a7c40c216970
#
_cell.length_a   1.000
_cell.length_b   1.000
_cell.length_c   1.000
_cell.angle_alpha   90.00
_cell.angle_beta   90.00
_cell.angle_gamma   90.00
#
_symmetry.space_group_name_H-M   'P 1'
#
loop_
_entity.id
_entity.type
_entity.pdbx_description
1 polymer ?
#
loop_
_entity_poly.entity_id
_entity_poly.type
_entity_poly.pdbx_seq_one_letter_code
_entity_poly.pdbx_strand_id
1 'polypeptide(L)'
;MNKENTIEELSFSLLTEEHIIKPFDCEDEDLNDFLFKEAIPYQKQMLATTFIVENSERTLGFYSLLNDSMQIKEELFSSKSQYKKFVGGLLPHLKRHLKNIPSLKIGRLGVDKTYKGKGLGRILLEGIIANCIALNKRA
;
A
#
# COMPACT_ATOMS: atom_id res chain seq x y z
N MET A 1 13.87 2.03 -36.78
CA MET A 1 13.32 1.00 -35.89
C MET A 1 12.40 1.66 -34.91
N ASN A 2 11.14 1.45 -35.07
CA ASN A 2 10.16 1.94 -34.12
C ASN A 2 10.39 1.22 -32.82
N LYS A 3 10.83 1.96 -31.81
CA LYS A 3 10.56 1.58 -30.44
C LYS A 3 9.05 1.65 -30.29
N GLU A 4 8.38 0.67 -30.86
CA GLU A 4 6.99 0.50 -30.61
C GLU A 4 6.79 0.51 -29.12
N ASN A 5 5.81 1.23 -28.69
CA ASN A 5 5.21 1.18 -27.37
C ASN A 5 4.86 -0.29 -27.08
N THR A 6 5.86 -1.09 -26.76
CA THR A 6 5.62 -2.33 -26.06
C THR A 6 5.01 -1.91 -24.75
N ILE A 7 3.71 -2.03 -24.67
CA ILE A 7 3.01 -1.98 -23.40
C ILE A 7 3.62 -3.10 -22.57
N GLU A 8 4.53 -2.74 -21.69
CA GLU A 8 5.10 -3.66 -20.73
C GLU A 8 3.96 -4.28 -19.93
N GLU A 9 3.82 -5.59 -20.02
CA GLU A 9 2.87 -6.30 -19.18
C GLU A 9 3.34 -6.25 -17.76
N LEU A 10 2.65 -5.46 -16.96
CA LEU A 10 2.86 -5.39 -15.52
C LEU A 10 1.97 -6.43 -14.84
N SER A 11 2.57 -7.25 -14.01
CA SER A 11 1.85 -8.21 -13.19
C SER A 11 1.80 -7.71 -11.75
N PHE A 12 0.58 -7.68 -11.20
CA PHE A 12 0.32 -7.32 -9.80
C PHE A 12 -0.06 -8.59 -9.06
N SER A 13 0.63 -8.88 -7.97
CA SER A 13 0.35 -10.08 -7.19
C SER A 13 0.64 -9.91 -5.71
N LEU A 14 -0.07 -10.71 -4.91
CA LEU A 14 0.23 -10.88 -3.50
C LEU A 14 1.53 -11.67 -3.38
N LEU A 15 2.46 -11.18 -2.55
CA LEU A 15 3.66 -11.92 -2.25
C LEU A 15 3.33 -13.14 -1.41
N THR A 16 3.81 -14.31 -1.83
CA THR A 16 3.66 -15.58 -1.12
C THR A 16 5.00 -16.25 -0.92
N GLU A 17 5.06 -17.28 -0.05
CA GLU A 17 6.30 -18.00 0.21
C GLU A 17 6.89 -18.69 -1.03
N GLU A 18 6.03 -19.14 -1.94
CA GLU A 18 6.46 -19.80 -3.17
C GLU A 18 6.95 -18.82 -4.22
N HIS A 19 6.71 -17.53 -4.04
CA HIS A 19 7.07 -16.53 -5.02
C HIS A 19 8.58 -16.27 -4.99
N ILE A 20 9.22 -16.38 -6.16
CA ILE A 20 10.62 -16.01 -6.32
C ILE A 20 10.67 -14.54 -6.71
N ILE A 21 11.20 -13.71 -5.82
CA ILE A 21 11.32 -12.28 -6.04
C ILE A 21 12.40 -12.02 -7.08
N LYS A 22 12.02 -11.36 -8.17
CA LYS A 22 12.95 -10.97 -9.22
C LYS A 22 13.86 -9.82 -8.75
N PRO A 23 14.96 -9.53 -9.45
CA PRO A 23 15.87 -8.45 -9.06
C PRO A 23 15.13 -7.14 -8.79
N PHE A 24 15.49 -6.48 -7.71
CA PHE A 24 14.89 -5.22 -7.25
C PHE A 24 15.91 -4.40 -6.51
N ASP A 25 15.97 -3.12 -6.81
CA ASP A 25 16.80 -2.16 -6.09
C ASP A 25 16.15 -0.77 -6.15
N CYS A 26 15.64 -0.31 -5.01
CA CYS A 26 15.05 1.03 -4.91
C CYS A 26 16.04 2.08 -4.39
N GLU A 27 17.32 1.74 -4.28
CA GLU A 27 18.39 2.59 -3.74
C GLU A 27 18.22 2.93 -2.24
N ASP A 28 17.33 2.22 -1.56
CA ASP A 28 17.16 2.28 -0.11
C ASP A 28 17.38 0.87 0.44
N GLU A 29 18.45 0.71 1.19
CA GLU A 29 18.87 -0.59 1.70
C GLU A 29 17.82 -1.21 2.65
N ASP A 30 17.23 -0.40 3.50
CA ASP A 30 16.20 -0.85 4.44
C ASP A 30 14.96 -1.37 3.71
N LEU A 31 14.52 -0.67 2.66
CA LEU A 31 13.39 -1.10 1.85
C LEU A 31 13.72 -2.36 1.04
N ASN A 32 14.91 -2.44 0.48
CA ASN A 32 15.37 -3.63 -0.22
C ASN A 32 15.40 -4.84 0.71
N ASP A 33 15.98 -4.69 1.89
CA ASP A 33 16.07 -5.75 2.89
C ASP A 33 14.69 -6.18 3.37
N PHE A 34 13.79 -5.24 3.56
CA PHE A 34 12.42 -5.58 3.92
C PHE A 34 11.78 -6.52 2.88
N LEU A 35 11.85 -6.15 1.61
CA LEU A 35 11.23 -6.95 0.56
C LEU A 35 11.81 -8.37 0.50
N PHE A 36 13.13 -8.50 0.54
CA PHE A 36 13.80 -9.79 0.36
C PHE A 36 13.84 -10.66 1.61
N LYS A 37 13.89 -10.05 2.80
CA LYS A 37 14.16 -10.78 4.04
C LYS A 37 13.02 -10.73 5.06
N GLU A 38 12.23 -9.68 5.07
CA GLU A 38 11.27 -9.43 6.16
C GLU A 38 9.81 -9.53 5.74
N ALA A 39 9.49 -9.31 4.47
CA ALA A 39 8.11 -9.27 4.01
C ALA A 39 7.35 -10.56 4.30
N ILE A 40 7.92 -11.70 3.99
CA ILE A 40 7.29 -13.00 4.26
C ILE A 40 7.19 -13.31 5.76
N PRO A 41 8.25 -13.14 6.58
CA PRO A 41 8.10 -13.28 8.03
C PRO A 41 7.01 -12.39 8.62
N TYR A 42 6.89 -11.13 8.19
CA TYR A 42 5.85 -10.23 8.64
C TYR A 42 4.46 -10.74 8.26
N GLN A 43 4.32 -11.30 7.07
CA GLN A 43 3.04 -11.84 6.60
C GLN A 43 2.64 -13.10 7.38
N LYS A 44 3.58 -13.97 7.69
CA LYS A 44 3.35 -15.16 8.52
C LYS A 44 2.88 -14.80 9.93
N GLN A 45 3.37 -13.72 10.48
CA GLN A 45 2.98 -13.22 11.80
C GLN A 45 1.74 -12.32 11.77
N MET A 46 1.10 -12.18 10.60
CA MET A 46 -0.07 -11.32 10.40
C MET A 46 0.18 -9.83 10.71
N LEU A 47 1.41 -9.38 10.59
CA LEU A 47 1.80 -8.00 10.84
C LEU A 47 1.59 -7.11 9.62
N ALA A 48 1.90 -7.62 8.44
CA ALA A 48 1.75 -6.88 7.20
C ALA A 48 1.59 -7.83 6.02
N THR A 49 0.88 -7.37 5.00
CA THR A 49 0.71 -8.06 3.72
C THR A 49 1.42 -7.28 2.64
N THR A 50 2.22 -7.93 1.83
CA THR A 50 3.02 -7.29 0.77
C THR A 50 2.51 -7.66 -0.60
N PHE A 51 2.38 -6.66 -1.46
CA PHE A 51 2.01 -6.78 -2.86
C PHE A 51 3.18 -6.33 -3.73
N ILE A 52 3.38 -7.01 -4.83
CA ILE A 52 4.47 -6.70 -5.76
C ILE A 52 3.94 -6.42 -7.15
N VAL A 53 4.68 -5.59 -7.86
CA VAL A 53 4.49 -5.31 -9.29
C VAL A 53 5.76 -5.75 -9.99
N GLU A 54 5.60 -6.57 -11.00
CA GLU A 54 6.75 -7.08 -11.75
C GLU A 54 6.46 -7.17 -13.25
N ASN A 55 7.53 -7.16 -14.03
CA ASN A 55 7.49 -7.55 -15.43
C ASN A 55 8.16 -8.93 -15.60
N SER A 56 8.47 -9.32 -16.82
CA SER A 56 9.12 -10.61 -17.11
C SER A 56 10.52 -10.74 -16.48
N GLU A 57 11.19 -9.64 -16.21
CA GLU A 57 12.62 -9.62 -15.84
C GLU A 57 12.91 -9.12 -14.43
N ARG A 58 12.10 -8.19 -13.93
CA ARG A 58 12.37 -7.50 -12.68
C ARG A 58 11.13 -7.32 -11.82
N THR A 59 11.36 -7.21 -10.52
CA THR A 59 10.39 -6.62 -9.60
C THR A 59 10.52 -5.11 -9.72
N LEU A 60 9.42 -4.44 -10.03
CA LEU A 60 9.41 -3.01 -10.35
C LEU A 60 9.01 -2.15 -9.17
N GLY A 61 8.23 -2.71 -8.27
CA GLY A 61 7.78 -2.01 -7.09
C GLY A 61 7.05 -2.94 -6.13
N PHE A 62 6.88 -2.45 -4.92
CA PHE A 62 6.10 -3.17 -3.91
C PHE A 62 5.47 -2.18 -2.93
N TYR A 63 4.45 -2.63 -2.26
CA TYR A 63 3.92 -1.95 -1.08
C TYR A 63 3.46 -2.97 -0.05
N SER A 64 3.53 -2.59 1.21
CA SER A 64 3.01 -3.38 2.30
C SER A 64 1.89 -2.65 3.02
N LEU A 65 0.84 -3.38 3.35
CA LEU A 65 -0.31 -2.89 4.10
C LEU A 65 -0.37 -3.57 5.46
N LEU A 66 -0.66 -2.79 6.48
CA LEU A 66 -0.90 -3.32 7.81
C LEU A 66 -2.18 -2.72 8.39
N ASN A 67 -2.81 -3.50 9.25
CA ASN A 67 -3.94 -3.03 10.03
C ASN A 67 -3.44 -2.06 11.09
N ASP A 68 -4.12 -0.94 11.21
CA ASP A 68 -3.80 0.07 12.19
C ASP A 68 -5.10 0.68 12.72
N SER A 69 -4.98 1.56 13.66
CA SER A 69 -6.09 2.38 14.12
C SER A 69 -5.69 3.85 14.10
N MET A 70 -6.57 4.67 13.57
CA MET A 70 -6.38 6.11 13.55
C MET A 70 -7.16 6.73 14.70
N GLN A 71 -6.46 7.44 15.58
CA GLN A 71 -7.11 8.26 16.60
C GLN A 71 -7.62 9.54 15.96
N ILE A 72 -8.91 9.77 16.08
CA ILE A 72 -9.50 11.04 15.67
C ILE A 72 -9.45 11.97 16.87
N LYS A 73 -8.53 12.93 16.84
CA LYS A 73 -8.41 13.97 17.85
C LYS A 73 -8.93 15.29 17.26
N GLU A 74 -9.77 15.96 18.03
CA GLU A 74 -10.28 17.29 17.67
C GLU A 74 -9.15 18.28 17.35
N GLU A 75 -8.02 18.15 18.03
CA GLU A 75 -6.81 18.95 17.85
C GLU A 75 -6.21 18.90 16.44
N LEU A 76 -6.49 17.83 15.68
CA LEU A 76 -6.00 17.67 14.31
C LEU A 76 -6.79 18.52 13.31
N PHE A 77 -7.88 19.12 13.74
CA PHE A 77 -8.75 19.91 12.89
C PHE A 77 -8.63 21.39 13.21
N SER A 78 -8.80 22.24 12.20
CA SER A 78 -8.68 23.69 12.38
C SER A 78 -9.83 24.30 13.17
N SER A 79 -10.96 23.60 13.31
CA SER A 79 -12.11 24.05 14.11
C SER A 79 -12.95 22.87 14.60
N LYS A 80 -13.76 23.10 15.63
CA LYS A 80 -14.74 22.12 16.13
C LYS A 80 -15.78 21.76 15.05
N SER A 81 -16.16 22.72 14.21
CA SER A 81 -17.13 22.46 13.15
C SER A 81 -16.57 21.52 12.08
N GLN A 82 -15.30 21.66 11.71
CA GLN A 82 -14.64 20.75 10.78
C GLN A 82 -14.49 19.35 11.36
N TYR A 83 -14.14 19.25 12.63
CA TYR A 83 -14.08 17.97 13.34
C TYR A 83 -15.43 17.25 13.32
N LYS A 84 -16.51 17.94 13.71
CA LYS A 84 -17.87 17.38 13.71
C LYS A 84 -18.31 16.97 12.30
N LYS A 85 -17.99 17.76 11.30
CA LYS A 85 -18.32 17.46 9.90
C LYS A 85 -17.60 16.22 9.41
N PHE A 86 -16.31 16.09 9.73
CA PHE A 86 -15.51 14.93 9.37
C PHE A 86 -16.03 13.66 10.03
N VAL A 87 -16.25 13.68 11.34
CA VAL A 87 -16.74 12.55 12.11
C VAL A 87 -18.16 12.15 11.68
N GLY A 88 -19.02 13.14 11.42
CA GLY A 88 -20.38 12.90 10.94
C GLY A 88 -20.43 12.28 9.55
N GLY A 89 -19.44 12.59 8.69
CA GLY A 89 -19.31 11.98 7.36
C GLY A 89 -18.82 10.53 7.41
N LEU A 90 -18.00 10.18 8.41
CA LEU A 90 -17.46 8.83 8.57
C LEU A 90 -18.42 7.87 9.26
N LEU A 91 -19.20 8.35 10.21
CA LEU A 91 -20.02 7.55 11.10
C LEU A 91 -21.46 8.04 11.06
N PRO A 92 -22.33 7.46 10.21
CA PRO A 92 -23.71 7.90 10.09
C PRO A 92 -24.55 7.69 11.36
N HIS A 93 -24.07 6.93 12.34
CA HIS A 93 -24.77 6.65 13.58
C HIS A 93 -23.90 6.92 14.80
N LEU A 94 -23.70 8.19 15.12
CA LEU A 94 -22.81 8.67 16.18
C LEU A 94 -23.38 8.49 17.60
N LYS A 95 -23.99 7.37 17.91
CA LYS A 95 -24.33 7.08 19.32
C LYS A 95 -23.16 6.52 20.12
N ARG A 96 -22.04 6.22 19.47
CA ARG A 96 -20.85 5.70 20.13
C ARG A 96 -19.65 6.55 19.71
N HIS A 97 -18.97 7.10 20.70
CA HIS A 97 -17.71 7.79 20.48
C HIS A 97 -16.61 6.77 20.15
N LEU A 98 -16.40 6.51 18.89
CA LEU A 98 -15.23 5.75 18.48
C LEU A 98 -14.02 6.67 18.54
N LYS A 99 -13.19 6.48 19.53
CA LYS A 99 -11.90 7.20 19.65
C LYS A 99 -10.89 6.73 18.63
N ASN A 100 -11.04 5.50 18.13
CA ASN A 100 -10.14 4.88 17.17
C ASN A 100 -10.94 4.34 15.99
N ILE A 101 -10.49 4.63 14.78
CA ILE A 101 -11.06 4.08 13.55
C ILE A 101 -10.11 3.02 13.00
N PRO A 102 -10.60 1.79 12.74
CA PRO A 102 -9.80 0.81 12.03
C PRO A 102 -9.36 1.38 10.68
N SER A 103 -8.08 1.26 10.37
CA SER A 103 -7.49 1.81 9.17
C SER A 103 -6.48 0.83 8.57
N LEU A 104 -6.22 0.97 7.26
CA LEU A 104 -5.10 0.31 6.61
C LEU A 104 -3.98 1.34 6.47
N LYS A 105 -2.81 0.96 6.92
CA LYS A 105 -1.62 1.79 6.83
C LYS A 105 -0.71 1.25 5.74
N ILE A 106 -0.21 2.16 4.91
CA ILE A 106 0.89 1.82 4.00
C ILE A 106 2.15 1.83 4.86
N GLY A 107 2.66 0.64 5.17
CA GLY A 107 3.86 0.51 5.99
C GLY A 107 5.12 0.83 5.21
N ARG A 108 5.19 0.33 3.97
CA ARG A 108 6.33 0.54 3.09
C ARG A 108 5.88 0.61 1.65
N LEU A 109 6.61 1.38 0.87
CA LEU A 109 6.41 1.48 -0.57
C LEU A 109 7.75 1.73 -1.22
N GLY A 110 8.13 0.92 -2.19
CA GLY A 110 9.38 1.06 -2.91
C GLY A 110 9.19 0.90 -4.41
N VAL A 111 9.98 1.65 -5.17
CA VAL A 111 10.00 1.60 -6.64
C VAL A 111 11.43 1.31 -7.10
N ASP A 112 11.59 0.33 -7.98
CA ASP A 112 12.89 -0.01 -8.56
C ASP A 112 13.51 1.19 -9.28
N LYS A 113 14.81 1.35 -9.15
CA LYS A 113 15.54 2.49 -9.73
C LYS A 113 15.35 2.65 -11.23
N THR A 114 15.13 1.56 -11.96
CA THR A 114 14.90 1.59 -13.41
C THR A 114 13.54 2.19 -13.78
N TYR A 115 12.64 2.28 -12.81
CA TYR A 115 11.28 2.79 -13.00
C TYR A 115 11.00 4.10 -12.26
N LYS A 116 11.98 4.65 -11.57
CA LYS A 116 11.83 5.97 -10.95
C LYS A 116 11.59 7.05 -12.02
N GLY A 117 10.65 7.93 -11.77
CA GLY A 117 10.28 9.00 -12.70
C GLY A 117 9.35 8.57 -13.84
N LYS A 118 8.91 7.32 -13.87
CA LYS A 118 8.00 6.81 -14.91
C LYS A 118 6.54 6.69 -14.46
N GLY A 119 6.21 7.25 -13.30
CA GLY A 119 4.82 7.24 -12.78
C GLY A 119 4.42 5.96 -12.10
N LEU A 120 5.34 5.03 -11.81
CA LEU A 120 5.00 3.76 -11.16
C LEU A 120 4.47 3.96 -9.74
N GLY A 121 5.00 4.93 -8.99
CA GLY A 121 4.49 5.26 -7.66
C GLY A 121 3.00 5.59 -7.67
N ARG A 122 2.54 6.33 -8.66
CA ARG A 122 1.12 6.63 -8.86
C ARG A 122 0.31 5.37 -9.16
N ILE A 123 0.82 4.49 -10.01
CA ILE A 123 0.17 3.21 -10.34
C ILE A 123 0.05 2.34 -9.07
N LEU A 124 1.08 2.30 -8.24
CA LEU A 124 1.04 1.60 -6.96
C LEU A 124 -0.03 2.17 -6.03
N LEU A 125 -0.13 3.48 -5.91
CA LEU A 125 -1.16 4.13 -5.09
C LEU A 125 -2.57 3.80 -5.61
N GLU A 126 -2.79 3.83 -6.90
CA GLU A 126 -4.06 3.43 -7.51
C GLU A 126 -4.38 1.96 -7.19
N GLY A 127 -3.38 1.08 -7.24
CA GLY A 127 -3.52 -0.32 -6.86
C GLY A 127 -3.88 -0.50 -5.38
N ILE A 128 -3.28 0.28 -4.49
CA ILE A 128 -3.60 0.28 -3.06
C ILE A 128 -5.06 0.66 -2.84
N ILE A 129 -5.52 1.74 -3.46
CA ILE A 129 -6.90 2.21 -3.34
C ILE A 129 -7.87 1.15 -3.86
N ALA A 130 -7.58 0.53 -5.00
CA ALA A 130 -8.41 -0.53 -5.55
C ALA A 130 -8.50 -1.73 -4.62
N ASN A 131 -7.38 -2.14 -4.00
CA ASN A 131 -7.36 -3.22 -3.02
C ASN A 131 -8.18 -2.89 -1.77
N CYS A 132 -8.09 -1.68 -1.26
CA CYS A 132 -8.87 -1.25 -0.11
C CYS A 132 -10.37 -1.29 -0.40
N ILE A 133 -10.79 -0.84 -1.58
CA ILE A 133 -12.19 -0.90 -2.01
C ILE A 133 -12.67 -2.35 -2.13
N ALA A 134 -11.85 -3.22 -2.73
CA ALA A 134 -12.19 -4.63 -2.88
C ALA A 134 -12.35 -5.35 -1.53
N LEU A 135 -11.47 -5.05 -0.57
CA LEU A 135 -11.55 -5.60 0.78
C LEU A 135 -12.82 -5.13 1.51
N ASN A 136 -13.19 -3.87 1.38
CA ASN A 136 -14.41 -3.34 1.98
C ASN A 136 -15.68 -3.97 1.42
N LYS A 137 -15.69 -4.31 0.13
CA LYS A 137 -16.85 -4.96 -0.50
C LYS A 137 -17.04 -6.42 -0.06
N ARG A 138 -15.98 -7.05 0.46
CA ARG A 138 -16.01 -8.44 0.94
C ARG A 138 -16.37 -8.55 2.41
N ALA A 139 -16.30 -7.45 3.11
CA ALA A 139 -16.62 -7.42 4.54
C ALA A 139 -18.13 -7.45 4.80
#